data_b379985974eda06a8516881f40124e77
#
_entry.id   b379985974eda06a8516881f40124e77
#
_cell.length_a   1.000
_cell.length_b   1.000
_cell.length_c   1.000
_cell.angle_alpha   90.00
_cell.angle_beta   90.00
_cell.angle_gamma   90.00
#
_symmetry.space_group_name_H-M   'P 1'
#
loop_
_entity.id
_entity.type
_entity.pdbx_description
1 polymer ?
#
loop_
_entity_poly.entity_id
_entity_poly.type
_entity_poly.pdbx_seq_one_letter_code
_entity_poly.pdbx_strand_id
1 'polypeptide(L)'
;MVLKSVKKKRAIVFVDGNNWYHNLKATIGKPRIIELKKLSQMIGEHFDLDIVGIKYYNSVPDIGLGDIVYYKHMVFLDRLKKQGIKVRTRKLKKIKENDKIIRIEKGVDVMIAVDMVSSALVEDKCDSCILISGDADFVPVMQLIKKAGKEVISVSVMKGYAREMLQGDFRFWMLKKLDLEKCMIGSSYGKKN
;
A
#
# COMPACT_ATOMS: atom_id res chain seq x y z
N MET A 1 -6.50 -40.81 -6.47
CA MET A 1 -6.16 -39.70 -7.39
C MET A 1 -5.83 -38.50 -6.52
N VAL A 2 -4.56 -38.22 -6.27
CA VAL A 2 -4.13 -37.08 -5.41
C VAL A 2 -4.29 -35.82 -6.24
N LEU A 3 -5.27 -34.98 -5.90
CA LEU A 3 -5.42 -33.65 -6.48
C LEU A 3 -4.13 -32.86 -6.18
N LYS A 4 -3.29 -32.65 -7.21
CA LYS A 4 -2.17 -31.72 -7.11
C LYS A 4 -2.74 -30.37 -6.70
N SER A 5 -2.44 -29.90 -5.48
CA SER A 5 -2.80 -28.55 -5.08
C SER A 5 -2.15 -27.57 -6.06
N VAL A 6 -2.96 -26.83 -6.79
CA VAL A 6 -2.47 -25.78 -7.67
C VAL A 6 -1.78 -24.75 -6.79
N LYS A 7 -0.48 -24.55 -6.97
CA LYS A 7 0.29 -23.58 -6.20
C LYS A 7 -0.22 -22.19 -6.53
N LYS A 8 -0.66 -21.44 -5.50
CA LYS A 8 -1.11 -20.07 -5.66
C LYS A 8 0.01 -19.18 -6.19
N LYS A 9 -0.36 -18.16 -6.97
CA LYS A 9 0.59 -17.14 -7.43
C LYS A 9 1.10 -16.34 -6.24
N ARG A 10 2.40 -16.03 -6.23
CA ARG A 10 3.05 -15.20 -5.22
C ARG A 10 2.68 -13.75 -5.45
N ALA A 11 2.26 -13.04 -4.43
CA ALA A 11 1.93 -11.64 -4.51
C ALA A 11 2.68 -10.80 -3.48
N ILE A 12 3.12 -9.60 -3.87
CA ILE A 12 3.66 -8.58 -2.98
C ILE A 12 2.71 -7.40 -2.94
N VAL A 13 2.40 -6.95 -1.73
CA VAL A 13 1.56 -5.77 -1.48
C VAL A 13 2.46 -4.54 -1.33
N PHE A 14 2.18 -3.51 -2.11
CA PHE A 14 2.83 -2.21 -2.09
C PHE A 14 1.82 -1.18 -1.58
N VAL A 15 2.11 -0.54 -0.45
CA VAL A 15 1.19 0.39 0.20
C VAL A 15 1.76 1.80 0.11
N ASP A 16 1.09 2.66 -0.64
CA ASP A 16 1.32 4.09 -0.60
C ASP A 16 0.73 4.66 0.68
N GLY A 17 1.57 4.84 1.68
CA GLY A 17 1.12 5.15 3.04
C GLY A 17 0.47 6.52 3.16
N ASN A 18 0.88 7.50 2.36
CA ASN A 18 0.32 8.84 2.40
C ASN A 18 -1.07 8.88 1.75
N ASN A 19 -1.18 8.39 0.51
CA ASN A 19 -2.44 8.28 -0.21
C ASN A 19 -3.46 7.43 0.59
N TRP A 20 -3.02 6.26 1.09
CA TRP A 20 -3.83 5.38 1.91
C TRP A 20 -4.39 6.08 3.16
N TYR A 21 -3.55 6.81 3.91
CA TYR A 21 -3.96 7.52 5.13
C TYR A 21 -5.02 8.58 4.82
N HIS A 22 -4.80 9.41 3.81
CA HIS A 22 -5.72 10.48 3.45
C HIS A 22 -7.06 9.95 2.93
N ASN A 23 -7.03 8.94 2.07
CA ASN A 23 -8.23 8.33 1.50
C ASN A 23 -9.03 7.58 2.55
N LEU A 24 -8.35 6.86 3.45
CA LEU A 24 -8.99 6.18 4.58
C LEU A 24 -9.65 7.18 5.53
N LYS A 25 -8.96 8.27 5.88
CA LYS A 25 -9.51 9.35 6.70
C LYS A 25 -10.76 9.97 6.06
N ALA A 26 -10.75 10.19 4.75
CA ALA A 26 -11.88 10.73 4.01
C ALA A 26 -13.07 9.75 3.90
N THR A 27 -12.81 8.43 3.93
CA THR A 27 -13.83 7.39 3.77
C THR A 27 -14.52 7.04 5.07
N ILE A 28 -13.80 6.91 6.18
CA ILE A 28 -14.33 6.47 7.47
C ILE A 28 -14.34 7.56 8.56
N GLY A 29 -14.01 8.81 8.19
CA GLY A 29 -14.00 9.96 9.09
C GLY A 29 -12.74 10.00 9.96
N LYS A 30 -12.84 9.61 11.23
CA LYS A 30 -11.66 9.50 12.10
C LYS A 30 -10.79 8.33 11.65
N PRO A 31 -9.48 8.53 11.42
CA PRO A 31 -8.61 7.45 11.01
C PRO A 31 -8.56 6.40 12.12
N ARG A 32 -9.03 5.20 11.80
CA ARG A 32 -8.91 4.02 12.64
C ARG A 32 -7.64 3.29 12.25
N ILE A 33 -7.06 2.56 13.18
CA ILE A 33 -5.85 1.78 12.90
C ILE A 33 -6.27 0.51 12.15
N ILE A 34 -5.92 0.42 10.87
CA ILE A 34 -6.09 -0.77 10.05
C ILE A 34 -4.83 -1.63 10.16
N GLU A 35 -5.00 -2.91 10.45
CA GLU A 35 -3.90 -3.88 10.45
C GLU A 35 -3.57 -4.28 9.02
N LEU A 36 -2.45 -3.80 8.49
CA LEU A 36 -2.04 -4.08 7.11
C LEU A 36 -1.83 -5.57 6.83
N LYS A 37 -1.43 -6.36 7.83
CA LYS A 37 -1.36 -7.82 7.68
C LYS A 37 -2.72 -8.44 7.42
N LYS A 38 -3.73 -8.09 8.22
CA LYS A 38 -5.10 -8.58 8.03
C LYS A 38 -5.68 -8.14 6.68
N LEU A 39 -5.44 -6.87 6.32
CA LEU A 39 -5.86 -6.35 5.02
C LEU A 39 -5.20 -7.13 3.88
N SER A 40 -3.89 -7.33 3.94
CA SER A 40 -3.16 -8.07 2.91
C SER A 40 -3.61 -9.52 2.81
N GLN A 41 -3.87 -10.20 3.95
CA GLN A 41 -4.43 -11.54 3.97
C GLN A 41 -5.81 -11.59 3.31
N MET A 42 -6.70 -10.67 3.66
CA MET A 42 -8.04 -10.56 3.07
C MET A 42 -7.98 -10.33 1.55
N ILE A 43 -7.03 -9.51 1.08
CA ILE A 43 -6.80 -9.29 -0.36
C ILE A 43 -6.29 -10.59 -1.02
N GLY A 44 -5.36 -11.28 -0.38
CA GLY A 44 -4.85 -12.58 -0.87
C GLY A 44 -5.96 -13.63 -0.98
N GLU A 45 -6.84 -13.72 0.01
CA GLU A 45 -8.01 -14.62 -0.01
C GLU A 45 -9.00 -14.25 -1.12
N HIS A 46 -9.28 -12.96 -1.30
CA HIS A 46 -10.21 -12.46 -2.33
C HIS A 46 -9.74 -12.76 -3.76
N PHE A 47 -8.43 -12.68 -4.02
CA PHE A 47 -7.85 -12.87 -5.34
C PHE A 47 -7.22 -14.25 -5.56
N ASP A 48 -7.29 -15.14 -4.57
CA ASP A 48 -6.65 -16.46 -4.54
C ASP A 48 -5.12 -16.40 -4.76
N LEU A 49 -4.46 -15.53 -3.97
CA LEU A 49 -3.03 -15.26 -4.04
C LEU A 49 -2.34 -15.62 -2.72
N ASP A 50 -1.05 -15.98 -2.80
CA ASP A 50 -0.16 -16.15 -1.66
C ASP A 50 0.63 -14.84 -1.42
N ILE A 51 0.36 -14.17 -0.30
CA ILE A 51 1.04 -12.91 0.04
C ILE A 51 2.43 -13.21 0.61
N VAL A 52 3.45 -13.08 -0.20
CA VAL A 52 4.85 -13.35 0.17
C VAL A 52 5.59 -12.12 0.73
N GLY A 53 4.99 -10.94 0.68
CA GLY A 53 5.58 -9.73 1.23
C GLY A 53 4.65 -8.54 1.25
N ILE A 54 4.92 -7.64 2.21
CA ILE A 54 4.22 -6.35 2.32
C ILE A 54 5.28 -5.26 2.43
N LYS A 55 5.20 -4.24 1.59
CA LYS A 55 6.06 -3.07 1.59
C LYS A 55 5.21 -1.82 1.82
N TYR A 56 5.59 -1.02 2.79
CA TYR A 56 4.93 0.23 3.16
C TYR A 56 5.84 1.42 2.89
N TYR A 57 5.34 2.41 2.20
CA TYR A 57 6.08 3.59 1.80
C TYR A 57 5.45 4.84 2.38
N ASN A 58 6.29 5.76 2.88
CA ASN A 58 5.80 7.04 3.38
C ASN A 58 6.93 8.07 3.41
N SER A 59 6.57 9.34 3.53
CA SER A 59 7.49 10.38 3.91
C SER A 59 7.52 10.54 5.43
N VAL A 60 8.70 10.79 5.98
CA VAL A 60 8.87 11.06 7.42
C VAL A 60 8.75 12.57 7.64
N PRO A 61 7.87 13.01 8.56
CA PRO A 61 7.81 14.41 8.95
C PRO A 61 9.16 14.85 9.54
N ASP A 62 9.45 16.14 9.41
CA ASP A 62 10.59 16.75 10.06
C ASP A 62 10.29 17.00 11.53
N ILE A 63 11.27 16.86 12.41
CA ILE A 63 11.18 17.17 13.85
C ILE A 63 10.64 18.62 14.05
N GLY A 64 10.96 19.55 13.17
CA GLY A 64 10.42 20.92 13.19
C GLY A 64 8.91 21.07 12.96
N LEU A 65 8.15 19.99 12.76
CA LEU A 65 6.67 19.98 12.77
C LEU A 65 6.06 19.72 14.15
N GLY A 66 6.90 19.54 15.16
CA GLY A 66 6.54 19.22 16.52
C GLY A 66 6.90 17.78 16.89
N ASP A 67 7.58 17.65 18.02
CA ASP A 67 8.14 16.39 18.49
C ASP A 67 7.07 15.29 18.61
N ILE A 68 5.88 15.64 19.08
CA ILE A 68 4.77 14.68 19.30
C ILE A 68 4.32 14.03 17.98
N VAL A 69 4.19 14.80 16.91
CA VAL A 69 3.76 14.30 15.59
C VAL A 69 4.82 13.37 15.03
N TYR A 70 6.09 13.80 15.10
CA TYR A 70 7.23 13.00 14.68
C TYR A 70 7.30 11.66 15.42
N TYR A 71 7.30 11.70 16.76
CA TYR A 71 7.40 10.48 17.57
C TYR A 71 6.23 9.52 17.36
N LYS A 72 4.99 10.01 17.30
CA LYS A 72 3.82 9.16 16.97
C LYS A 72 3.97 8.47 15.62
N HIS A 73 4.50 9.18 14.63
CA HIS A 73 4.76 8.61 13.31
C HIS A 73 5.84 7.53 13.36
N MET A 74 6.95 7.79 14.06
CA MET A 74 8.05 6.82 14.21
C MET A 74 7.60 5.55 14.95
N VAL A 75 6.80 5.68 16.02
CA VAL A 75 6.20 4.54 16.74
C VAL A 75 5.30 3.72 15.81
N PHE A 76 4.53 4.37 14.97
CA PHE A 76 3.70 3.67 13.97
C PHE A 76 4.57 2.87 12.98
N LEU A 77 5.61 3.48 12.41
CA LEU A 77 6.51 2.80 11.48
C LEU A 77 7.25 1.62 12.13
N ASP A 78 7.68 1.79 13.38
CA ASP A 78 8.32 0.71 14.14
C ASP A 78 7.36 -0.47 14.37
N ARG A 79 6.10 -0.19 14.68
CA ARG A 79 5.06 -1.23 14.79
C ARG A 79 4.90 -2.02 13.49
N LEU A 80 4.92 -1.36 12.33
CA LEU A 80 4.86 -2.04 11.04
C LEU A 80 6.08 -2.95 10.82
N LYS A 81 7.28 -2.46 11.15
CA LYS A 81 8.52 -3.26 11.06
C LYS A 81 8.46 -4.51 11.95
N LYS A 82 8.00 -4.36 13.19
CA LYS A 82 7.81 -5.49 14.14
C LYS A 82 6.81 -6.54 13.64
N GLN A 83 5.88 -6.13 12.77
CA GLN A 83 4.96 -7.05 12.09
C GLN A 83 5.59 -7.73 10.85
N GLY A 84 6.87 -7.48 10.54
CA GLY A 84 7.55 -8.01 9.36
C GLY A 84 7.23 -7.27 8.06
N ILE A 85 6.64 -6.07 8.15
CA ILE A 85 6.37 -5.22 6.99
C ILE A 85 7.65 -4.46 6.64
N LYS A 86 8.05 -4.49 5.38
CA LYS A 86 9.21 -3.74 4.89
C LYS A 86 8.84 -2.27 4.74
N VAL A 87 9.31 -1.45 5.68
CA VAL A 87 9.04 0.00 5.67
C VAL A 87 10.16 0.72 4.92
N ARG A 88 9.80 1.56 3.96
CA ARG A 88 10.69 2.45 3.20
C ARG A 88 10.20 3.88 3.31
N THR A 89 11.10 4.78 3.67
CA THR A 89 10.74 6.18 3.91
C THR A 89 11.64 7.15 3.20
N ARG A 90 11.10 8.33 2.90
CA ARG A 90 11.85 9.51 2.49
C ARG A 90 11.61 10.66 3.45
N LYS A 91 12.60 11.55 3.61
CA LYS A 91 12.42 12.81 4.35
C LYS A 91 11.65 13.80 3.48
N LEU A 92 10.75 14.55 4.09
CA LEU A 92 10.10 15.70 3.44
C LEU A 92 11.18 16.70 2.98
N LYS A 93 11.04 17.22 1.76
CA LYS A 93 11.91 18.27 1.24
C LYS A 93 11.39 19.62 1.72
N LYS A 94 12.29 20.42 2.30
CA LYS A 94 11.99 21.81 2.64
C LYS A 94 12.26 22.70 1.43
N ILE A 95 11.30 23.53 1.07
CA ILE A 95 11.44 24.57 0.05
C ILE A 95 11.09 25.89 0.72
N LYS A 96 11.90 26.91 0.50
CA LYS A 96 11.61 28.28 0.92
C LYS A 96 10.86 28.98 -0.21
N GLU A 97 9.65 29.43 0.05
CA GLU A 97 8.82 30.18 -0.90
C GLU A 97 8.18 31.34 -0.16
N ASN A 98 8.39 32.58 -0.64
CA ASN A 98 7.84 33.80 -0.04
C ASN A 98 8.09 33.87 1.49
N ASP A 99 9.32 33.62 1.93
CA ASP A 99 9.77 33.56 3.33
C ASP A 99 9.08 32.51 4.21
N LYS A 100 8.28 31.64 3.62
CA LYS A 100 7.68 30.49 4.30
C LYS A 100 8.42 29.20 3.93
N ILE A 101 8.62 28.34 4.94
CA ILE A 101 9.13 26.99 4.70
C ILE A 101 7.96 26.08 4.37
N ILE A 102 7.90 25.64 3.11
CA ILE A 102 6.95 24.64 2.64
C ILE A 102 7.64 23.27 2.67
N ARG A 103 6.93 22.26 3.13
CA ARG A 103 7.41 20.88 3.17
C ARG A 103 6.68 20.08 2.12
N ILE A 104 7.44 19.50 1.19
CA ILE A 104 6.90 18.77 0.05
C ILE A 104 7.37 17.32 0.14
N GLU A 105 6.42 16.40 -0.05
CA GLU A 105 6.73 15.01 -0.34
C GLU A 105 7.32 14.92 -1.75
N LYS A 106 8.41 14.20 -1.91
CA LYS A 106 9.02 14.01 -3.22
C LYS A 106 9.70 12.66 -3.35
N GLY A 107 9.28 11.90 -4.37
CA GLY A 107 9.93 10.68 -4.82
C GLY A 107 9.53 9.42 -4.03
N VAL A 108 8.44 9.44 -3.26
CA VAL A 108 7.85 8.23 -2.67
C VAL A 108 7.23 7.40 -3.79
N ASP A 109 6.46 8.00 -4.70
CA ASP A 109 5.83 7.33 -5.84
C ASP A 109 6.86 6.67 -6.75
N VAL A 110 7.95 7.39 -7.06
CA VAL A 110 9.08 6.83 -7.81
C VAL A 110 9.70 5.64 -7.10
N MET A 111 9.84 5.70 -5.77
CA MET A 111 10.37 4.58 -4.99
C MET A 111 9.45 3.36 -5.02
N ILE A 112 8.12 3.57 -4.96
CA ILE A 112 7.12 2.51 -5.12
C ILE A 112 7.22 1.89 -6.51
N ALA A 113 7.19 2.72 -7.56
CA ALA A 113 7.25 2.28 -8.94
C ALA A 113 8.51 1.45 -9.23
N VAL A 114 9.68 1.93 -8.80
CA VAL A 114 10.95 1.20 -8.95
C VAL A 114 10.92 -0.13 -8.20
N ASP A 115 10.41 -0.16 -6.98
CA ASP A 115 10.32 -1.40 -6.20
C ASP A 115 9.31 -2.40 -6.78
N MET A 116 8.22 -1.94 -7.40
CA MET A 116 7.28 -2.81 -8.11
C MET A 116 7.96 -3.48 -9.30
N VAL A 117 8.62 -2.70 -10.15
CA VAL A 117 9.36 -3.21 -11.31
C VAL A 117 10.48 -4.15 -10.87
N SER A 118 11.30 -3.75 -9.90
CA SER A 118 12.39 -4.58 -9.37
C SER A 118 11.87 -5.91 -8.86
N SER A 119 10.83 -5.90 -8.02
CA SER A 119 10.30 -7.12 -7.40
C SER A 119 9.66 -8.09 -8.39
N ALA A 120 8.96 -7.58 -9.41
CA ALA A 120 8.24 -8.39 -10.37
C ALA A 120 9.10 -8.85 -11.55
N LEU A 121 9.94 -7.95 -12.09
CA LEU A 121 10.59 -8.16 -13.37
C LEU A 121 12.09 -8.43 -13.27
N VAL A 122 12.77 -7.88 -12.27
CA VAL A 122 14.23 -8.04 -12.12
C VAL A 122 14.56 -9.16 -11.15
N GLU A 123 13.91 -9.18 -9.99
CA GLU A 123 14.21 -10.13 -8.92
C GLU A 123 13.28 -11.36 -8.93
N ASP A 124 12.25 -11.36 -9.76
CA ASP A 124 11.21 -12.40 -9.86
C ASP A 124 10.66 -12.88 -8.51
N LYS A 125 10.46 -11.93 -7.59
CA LYS A 125 9.98 -12.23 -6.24
C LYS A 125 8.49 -12.46 -6.16
N CYS A 126 7.73 -12.01 -7.16
CA CYS A 126 6.28 -12.17 -7.22
C CYS A 126 5.76 -12.35 -8.65
N ASP A 127 4.61 -12.97 -8.73
CA ASP A 127 3.85 -13.19 -9.96
C ASP A 127 2.77 -12.13 -10.11
N SER A 128 2.38 -11.50 -8.98
CA SER A 128 1.36 -10.45 -8.90
C SER A 128 1.86 -9.29 -8.04
N CYS A 129 1.68 -8.05 -8.52
CA CYS A 129 1.85 -6.83 -7.74
C CYS A 129 0.50 -6.30 -7.28
N ILE A 130 0.30 -6.10 -5.99
CA ILE A 130 -0.90 -5.49 -5.42
C ILE A 130 -0.55 -4.09 -4.95
N LEU A 131 -1.11 -3.07 -5.58
CA LEU A 131 -0.91 -1.68 -5.19
C LEU A 131 -2.10 -1.19 -4.37
N ILE A 132 -1.86 -0.73 -3.15
CA ILE A 132 -2.84 -0.02 -2.32
C ILE A 132 -2.58 1.48 -2.46
N SER A 133 -3.19 2.07 -3.47
CA SER A 133 -3.21 3.50 -3.75
C SER A 133 -4.37 3.83 -4.70
N GLY A 134 -4.85 5.06 -4.68
CA GLY A 134 -5.84 5.59 -5.64
C GLY A 134 -5.22 6.52 -6.67
N ASP A 135 -3.88 6.65 -6.70
CA ASP A 135 -3.18 7.62 -7.51
C ASP A 135 -2.95 7.13 -8.95
N ALA A 136 -3.34 7.94 -9.93
CA ALA A 136 -3.18 7.65 -11.35
C ALA A 136 -1.73 7.68 -11.83
N ASP A 137 -0.83 8.32 -11.10
CA ASP A 137 0.59 8.39 -11.47
C ASP A 137 1.25 6.99 -11.52
N PHE A 138 0.61 5.99 -10.90
CA PHE A 138 1.06 4.59 -10.98
C PHE A 138 0.58 3.84 -12.22
N VAL A 139 -0.37 4.37 -13.00
CA VAL A 139 -0.90 3.69 -14.21
C VAL A 139 0.21 3.28 -15.18
N PRO A 140 1.21 4.13 -15.51
CA PRO A 140 2.28 3.75 -16.43
C PRO A 140 3.11 2.54 -15.95
N VAL A 141 3.48 2.50 -14.67
CA VAL A 141 4.25 1.36 -14.12
C VAL A 141 3.41 0.09 -14.06
N MET A 142 2.13 0.20 -13.75
CA MET A 142 1.20 -0.93 -13.74
C MET A 142 1.05 -1.54 -15.14
N GLN A 143 0.91 -0.69 -16.17
CA GLN A 143 0.86 -1.12 -17.57
C GLN A 143 2.15 -1.80 -18.01
N LEU A 144 3.31 -1.29 -17.62
CA LEU A 144 4.61 -1.89 -17.92
C LEU A 144 4.70 -3.31 -17.34
N ILE A 145 4.37 -3.48 -16.06
CA ILE A 145 4.41 -4.77 -15.37
C ILE A 145 3.44 -5.78 -16.01
N LYS A 146 2.22 -5.33 -16.34
CA LYS A 146 1.22 -6.14 -17.04
C LYS A 146 1.70 -6.56 -18.44
N LYS A 147 2.26 -5.63 -19.21
CA LYS A 147 2.83 -5.92 -20.55
C LYS A 147 3.97 -6.92 -20.48
N ALA A 148 4.71 -6.97 -19.40
CA ALA A 148 5.76 -7.96 -19.16
C ALA A 148 5.22 -9.33 -18.67
N GLY A 149 3.89 -9.54 -18.68
CA GLY A 149 3.26 -10.83 -18.37
C GLY A 149 3.01 -11.08 -16.88
N LYS A 150 3.23 -10.09 -16.00
CA LYS A 150 2.90 -10.19 -14.57
C LYS A 150 1.50 -9.63 -14.29
N GLU A 151 0.89 -10.13 -13.24
CA GLU A 151 -0.42 -9.63 -12.82
C GLU A 151 -0.27 -8.35 -11.99
N VAL A 152 -1.19 -7.40 -12.19
CA VAL A 152 -1.27 -6.18 -11.39
C VAL A 152 -2.69 -6.00 -10.88
N ILE A 153 -2.81 -5.70 -9.60
CA ILE A 153 -4.09 -5.50 -8.90
C ILE A 153 -4.02 -4.16 -8.19
N SER A 154 -5.04 -3.32 -8.41
CA SER A 154 -5.23 -2.09 -7.66
C SER A 154 -6.26 -2.29 -6.55
N VAL A 155 -5.96 -1.82 -5.36
CA VAL A 155 -6.87 -1.84 -4.20
C VAL A 155 -6.96 -0.43 -3.64
N SER A 156 -8.17 0.08 -3.47
CA SER A 156 -8.38 1.41 -2.91
C SER A 156 -9.71 1.51 -2.17
N VAL A 157 -9.99 2.68 -1.63
CA VAL A 157 -11.29 3.07 -1.05
C VAL A 157 -11.97 4.09 -1.96
N MET A 158 -13.29 4.26 -1.81
CA MET A 158 -14.11 5.08 -2.70
C MET A 158 -13.60 6.52 -2.86
N LYS A 159 -13.12 7.14 -1.79
CA LYS A 159 -12.63 8.53 -1.82
C LYS A 159 -11.15 8.57 -2.18
N GLY A 160 -10.77 9.47 -3.11
CA GLY A 160 -9.39 9.66 -3.55
C GLY A 160 -8.91 8.63 -4.57
N TYR A 161 -9.84 8.03 -5.29
CA TYR A 161 -9.56 7.08 -6.36
C TYR A 161 -9.68 7.76 -7.72
N ALA A 162 -8.61 7.70 -8.51
CA ALA A 162 -8.59 8.25 -9.85
C ALA A 162 -9.30 7.33 -10.85
N ARG A 163 -10.09 7.91 -11.75
CA ARG A 163 -10.86 7.15 -12.78
C ARG A 163 -9.94 6.39 -13.74
N GLU A 164 -8.78 6.93 -14.02
CA GLU A 164 -7.76 6.35 -14.89
C GLU A 164 -7.32 4.96 -14.43
N MET A 165 -7.36 4.72 -13.12
CA MET A 165 -7.07 3.40 -12.55
C MET A 165 -8.09 2.33 -12.96
N LEU A 166 -9.35 2.73 -13.24
CA LEU A 166 -10.40 1.82 -13.74
C LEU A 166 -10.25 1.52 -15.24
N GLN A 167 -9.64 2.43 -16.00
CA GLN A 167 -9.49 2.32 -17.45
C GLN A 167 -8.30 1.43 -17.86
N GLY A 168 -7.42 1.11 -16.93
CA GLY A 168 -6.17 0.42 -17.19
C GLY A 168 -6.27 -1.09 -17.43
N ASP A 169 -7.47 -1.67 -17.52
CA ASP A 169 -7.68 -3.12 -17.68
C ASP A 169 -6.89 -3.93 -16.61
N PHE A 170 -6.87 -3.43 -15.37
CA PHE A 170 -6.30 -4.08 -14.20
C PHE A 170 -7.40 -4.74 -13.38
N ARG A 171 -7.05 -5.82 -12.68
CA ARG A 171 -7.92 -6.30 -11.61
C ARG A 171 -7.99 -5.23 -10.52
N PHE A 172 -9.19 -5.03 -9.98
CA PHE A 172 -9.43 -3.95 -9.05
C PHE A 172 -10.37 -4.37 -7.93
N TRP A 173 -10.13 -3.87 -6.72
CA TRP A 173 -11.03 -4.02 -5.60
C TRP A 173 -11.23 -2.72 -4.82
N MET A 174 -12.47 -2.21 -4.86
CA MET A 174 -12.90 -1.09 -4.04
C MET A 174 -13.32 -1.60 -2.66
N LEU A 175 -12.52 -1.32 -1.65
CA LEU A 175 -12.80 -1.71 -0.27
C LEU A 175 -13.99 -0.91 0.28
N LYS A 176 -14.97 -1.64 0.80
CA LYS A 176 -16.13 -1.07 1.49
C LYS A 176 -15.82 -0.88 2.98
N LYS A 177 -16.66 -0.11 3.66
CA LYS A 177 -16.52 0.12 5.11
C LYS A 177 -16.48 -1.19 5.91
N LEU A 178 -17.29 -2.18 5.54
CA LEU A 178 -17.32 -3.50 6.17
C LEU A 178 -15.98 -4.26 6.01
N ASP A 179 -15.31 -4.13 4.87
CA ASP A 179 -14.00 -4.74 4.64
C ASP A 179 -12.95 -4.11 5.56
N LEU A 180 -12.98 -2.78 5.68
CA LEU A 180 -12.09 -2.05 6.59
C LEU A 180 -12.33 -2.42 8.05
N GLU A 181 -13.58 -2.58 8.48
CA GLU A 181 -13.93 -2.96 9.85
C GLU A 181 -13.37 -4.33 10.24
N LYS A 182 -13.37 -5.30 9.33
CA LYS A 182 -12.72 -6.61 9.54
C LYS A 182 -11.22 -6.50 9.80
N CYS A 183 -10.57 -5.52 9.20
CA CYS A 183 -9.12 -5.32 9.29
C CYS A 183 -8.69 -4.39 10.44
N MET A 184 -9.61 -3.91 11.28
CA MET A 184 -9.26 -3.06 12.42
C MET A 184 -8.56 -3.84 13.52
N ILE A 185 -7.72 -3.14 14.30
CA ILE A 185 -7.13 -3.67 15.53
C ILE A 185 -8.25 -4.13 16.46
N GLY A 186 -8.12 -5.36 16.97
CA GLY A 186 -9.13 -5.96 17.86
C GLY A 186 -10.28 -6.68 17.14
N SER A 187 -10.37 -6.64 15.81
CA SER A 187 -11.33 -7.47 15.08
C SER A 187 -11.00 -8.97 15.22
N SER A 188 -12.02 -9.83 15.14
CA SER A 188 -11.85 -11.30 15.16
C SER A 188 -11.36 -11.88 13.84
N TYR A 189 -11.34 -11.09 12.75
CA TYR A 189 -10.92 -11.56 11.44
C TYR A 189 -9.46 -12.03 11.43
N GLY A 190 -9.22 -13.18 10.84
CA GLY A 190 -7.87 -13.78 10.77
C GLY A 190 -7.37 -14.44 12.05
N LYS A 191 -8.16 -14.51 13.13
CA LYS A 191 -7.87 -15.38 14.25
C LYS A 191 -8.25 -16.80 13.82
N LYS A 192 -7.28 -17.66 13.55
CA LYS A 192 -7.51 -19.10 13.45
C LYS A 192 -7.84 -19.58 14.87
N ASN A 193 -8.98 -20.24 15.05
CA ASN A 193 -9.26 -21.06 16.24
C ASN A 193 -8.30 -22.23 16.26
#